data_97729fadb1f6389ce3ee2a6be9250a9a
#
_entry.id   97729fadb1f6389ce3ee2a6be9250a9a
#
_cell.length_a   1.000
_cell.length_b   1.000
_cell.length_c   1.000
_cell.angle_alpha   90.00
_cell.angle_beta   90.00
_cell.angle_gamma   90.00
#
_symmetry.space_group_name_H-M   'P 1'
#
loop_
_entity.id
_entity.type
_entity.pdbx_description
1 polymer ?
#
loop_
_entity_poly.entity_id
_entity_poly.type
_entity_poly.pdbx_seq_one_letter_code
_entity_poly.pdbx_strand_id
1 'polypeptide(L)'
;LMTSIYLVRHGQASFGKKDYDNLSEIGEKQSFLLGEYFKKLKLKFDKIYVGTLKRQIQTSEQILKHYENKINIERTQLLNEYDVKSVLTGFVNGRDLSYDELHNKKTHFSLLRNSVMAWSENKINYSVNETWDQFEKRAETFLNLFKETKKNNILVISSGGTISMMLRLLLNLPSDQFANFHFQIYNSSYSKIKINENGMALSLFNCISHLEMERNLDIITYV
;
A
#
# COMPACT_ATOMS: atom_id res chain seq x y z
N LEU A 1 13.13 -19.55 14.44
CA LEU A 1 13.20 -19.02 13.07
C LEU A 1 12.54 -17.65 13.06
N MET A 2 13.18 -16.66 12.45
CA MET A 2 12.66 -15.29 12.37
C MET A 2 12.19 -15.02 10.95
N THR A 3 10.89 -14.76 10.76
CA THR A 3 10.32 -14.36 9.48
C THR A 3 10.37 -12.84 9.33
N SER A 4 10.69 -12.37 8.12
CA SER A 4 10.59 -10.96 7.75
C SER A 4 9.58 -10.79 6.63
N ILE A 5 8.62 -9.88 6.81
CA ILE A 5 7.64 -9.49 5.80
C ILE A 5 7.99 -8.08 5.33
N TYR A 6 8.13 -7.92 4.03
CA TYR A 6 8.38 -6.63 3.38
C TYR A 6 7.09 -6.18 2.70
N LEU A 7 6.39 -5.22 3.32
CA LEU A 7 5.18 -4.61 2.78
C LEU A 7 5.57 -3.46 1.85
N VAL A 8 5.31 -3.60 0.57
CA VAL A 8 5.67 -2.63 -0.47
C VAL A 8 4.42 -1.95 -1.00
N ARG A 9 4.36 -0.62 -0.96
CA ARG A 9 3.38 0.14 -1.73
C ARG A 9 3.77 0.11 -3.20
N HIS A 10 2.80 -0.08 -4.09
CA HIS A 10 3.04 0.00 -5.54
C HIS A 10 3.72 1.32 -5.94
N GLY A 11 4.45 1.32 -7.06
CA GLY A 11 5.00 2.52 -7.66
C GLY A 11 3.91 3.52 -8.05
N GLN A 12 4.30 4.75 -8.40
CA GLN A 12 3.35 5.79 -8.80
C GLN A 12 2.44 5.30 -9.94
N ALA A 13 1.13 5.47 -9.75
CA ALA A 13 0.13 5.19 -10.79
C ALA A 13 0.02 6.36 -11.79
N SER A 14 -0.53 6.06 -12.99
CA SER A 14 -0.73 7.04 -14.08
C SER A 14 -1.92 7.97 -13.79
N PHE A 15 -1.77 8.88 -12.82
CA PHE A 15 -2.81 9.82 -12.45
C PHE A 15 -3.25 10.69 -13.64
N GLY A 16 -4.56 10.87 -13.81
CA GLY A 16 -5.13 11.69 -14.88
C GLY A 16 -5.17 11.03 -16.27
N LYS A 17 -4.65 9.82 -16.45
CA LYS A 17 -4.78 9.06 -17.70
C LYS A 17 -6.05 8.21 -17.70
N LYS A 18 -6.54 7.84 -18.91
CA LYS A 18 -7.74 7.02 -19.10
C LYS A 18 -7.68 5.66 -18.39
N ASP A 19 -6.49 5.08 -18.25
CA ASP A 19 -6.23 3.87 -17.48
C ASP A 19 -5.34 4.20 -16.26
N TYR A 20 -5.98 4.67 -15.20
CA TYR A 20 -5.33 5.05 -13.94
C TYR A 20 -4.61 3.88 -13.25
N ASP A 21 -5.07 2.64 -13.48
CA ASP A 21 -4.54 1.47 -12.75
C ASP A 21 -3.17 0.98 -13.27
N ASN A 22 -2.55 1.67 -14.24
CA ASN A 22 -1.19 1.38 -14.68
C ASN A 22 -0.16 2.20 -13.90
N LEU A 23 1.07 1.70 -13.81
CA LEU A 23 2.20 2.50 -13.35
C LEU A 23 2.49 3.64 -14.35
N SER A 24 2.94 4.77 -13.84
CA SER A 24 3.61 5.80 -14.63
C SER A 24 5.06 5.36 -14.94
N GLU A 25 5.75 6.06 -15.85
CA GLU A 25 7.19 5.86 -16.09
C GLU A 25 8.01 6.02 -14.80
N ILE A 26 7.63 6.99 -13.96
CA ILE A 26 8.24 7.17 -12.65
C ILE A 26 7.97 5.97 -11.76
N GLY A 27 6.73 5.45 -11.74
CA GLY A 27 6.36 4.27 -10.94
C GLY A 27 7.08 3.00 -11.37
N GLU A 28 7.30 2.81 -12.67
CA GLU A 28 8.11 1.70 -13.18
C GLU A 28 9.57 1.83 -12.72
N LYS A 29 10.14 3.03 -12.83
CA LYS A 29 11.51 3.31 -12.37
C LYS A 29 11.65 3.12 -10.86
N GLN A 30 10.72 3.62 -10.06
CA GLN A 30 10.69 3.44 -8.60
C GLN A 30 10.73 1.95 -8.23
N SER A 31 9.88 1.16 -8.87
CA SER A 31 9.73 -0.28 -8.61
C SER A 31 10.97 -1.06 -9.05
N PHE A 32 11.58 -0.68 -10.18
CA PHE A 32 12.82 -1.27 -10.66
C PHE A 32 13.98 -1.00 -9.67
N LEU A 33 14.15 0.24 -9.22
CA LEU A 33 15.16 0.63 -8.24
C LEU A 33 15.00 -0.12 -6.90
N LEU A 34 13.76 -0.36 -6.47
CA LEU A 34 13.51 -1.17 -5.28
C LEU A 34 13.99 -2.60 -5.45
N GLY A 35 13.76 -3.21 -6.60
CA GLY A 35 14.25 -4.55 -6.92
C GLY A 35 15.78 -4.63 -6.91
N GLU A 36 16.44 -3.64 -7.51
CA GLU A 36 17.91 -3.51 -7.49
C GLU A 36 18.44 -3.37 -6.06
N TYR A 37 17.79 -2.53 -5.25
CA TYR A 37 18.14 -2.32 -3.85
C TYR A 37 18.01 -3.60 -3.03
N PHE A 38 16.93 -4.34 -3.18
CA PHE A 38 16.74 -5.62 -2.50
C PHE A 38 17.80 -6.65 -2.93
N LYS A 39 18.18 -6.66 -4.20
CA LYS A 39 19.28 -7.51 -4.69
C LYS A 39 20.63 -7.11 -4.07
N LYS A 40 20.93 -5.82 -3.98
CA LYS A 40 22.15 -5.31 -3.30
C LYS A 40 22.21 -5.73 -1.83
N LEU A 41 21.06 -5.77 -1.15
CA LEU A 41 20.92 -6.29 0.21
C LEU A 41 20.98 -7.83 0.29
N LYS A 42 21.15 -8.53 -0.82
CA LYS A 42 21.15 -10.00 -0.93
C LYS A 42 19.89 -10.64 -0.38
N LEU A 43 18.75 -9.94 -0.43
CA LEU A 43 17.46 -10.47 -0.02
C LEU A 43 16.99 -11.55 -1.00
N LYS A 44 16.61 -12.69 -0.45
CA LYS A 44 15.94 -13.78 -1.18
C LYS A 44 14.56 -13.95 -0.60
N PHE A 45 13.55 -13.93 -1.46
CA PHE A 45 12.15 -14.11 -1.05
C PHE A 45 11.71 -15.56 -1.28
N ASP A 46 11.10 -16.16 -0.28
CA ASP A 46 10.56 -17.54 -0.35
C ASP A 46 9.13 -17.55 -0.90
N LYS A 47 8.42 -16.45 -0.73
CA LYS A 47 7.03 -16.27 -1.16
C LYS A 47 6.77 -14.80 -1.49
N ILE A 48 5.93 -14.58 -2.47
CA ILE A 48 5.45 -13.24 -2.86
C ILE A 48 3.92 -13.26 -2.85
N TYR A 49 3.32 -12.26 -2.19
CA TYR A 49 1.90 -11.95 -2.28
C TYR A 49 1.72 -10.62 -3.00
N VAL A 50 0.80 -10.59 -3.94
CA VAL A 50 0.52 -9.40 -4.76
C VAL A 50 -0.98 -9.18 -4.83
N GLY A 51 -1.43 -7.93 -4.70
CA GLY A 51 -2.81 -7.59 -5.00
C GLY A 51 -3.15 -7.80 -6.48
N THR A 52 -4.42 -7.68 -6.83
CA THR A 52 -4.89 -7.95 -8.20
C THR A 52 -4.98 -6.71 -9.08
N LEU A 53 -4.69 -5.52 -8.53
CA LEU A 53 -4.66 -4.27 -9.30
C LEU A 53 -3.44 -4.25 -10.23
N LYS A 54 -3.60 -3.70 -11.44
CA LYS A 54 -2.52 -3.67 -12.45
C LYS A 54 -1.25 -3.04 -11.92
N ARG A 55 -1.34 -1.87 -11.26
CA ARG A 55 -0.20 -1.18 -10.66
C ARG A 55 0.56 -2.02 -9.63
N GLN A 56 -0.13 -2.88 -8.88
CA GLN A 56 0.50 -3.80 -7.91
C GLN A 56 1.24 -4.93 -8.66
N ILE A 57 0.61 -5.50 -9.68
CA ILE A 57 1.19 -6.54 -10.53
C ILE A 57 2.45 -6.01 -11.23
N GLN A 58 2.35 -4.86 -11.89
CA GLN A 58 3.46 -4.23 -12.60
C GLN A 58 4.62 -3.88 -11.65
N THR A 59 4.32 -3.43 -10.42
CA THR A 59 5.35 -3.23 -9.39
C THR A 59 6.11 -4.52 -9.10
N SER A 60 5.39 -5.64 -8.95
CA SER A 60 6.03 -6.94 -8.73
C SER A 60 6.91 -7.36 -9.90
N GLU A 61 6.45 -7.15 -11.12
CA GLU A 61 7.18 -7.47 -12.34
C GLU A 61 8.49 -6.68 -12.45
N GLN A 62 8.46 -5.37 -12.14
CA GLN A 62 9.68 -4.55 -12.14
C GLN A 62 10.68 -5.00 -11.07
N ILE A 63 10.24 -5.29 -9.86
CA ILE A 63 11.11 -5.80 -8.78
C ILE A 63 11.75 -7.12 -9.20
N LEU A 64 10.97 -8.02 -9.78
CA LEU A 64 11.40 -9.38 -10.12
C LEU A 64 12.37 -9.47 -11.31
N LYS A 65 12.53 -8.41 -12.11
CA LYS A 65 13.59 -8.34 -13.15
C LYS A 65 15.00 -8.59 -12.60
N HIS A 66 15.19 -8.40 -11.29
CA HIS A 66 16.47 -8.61 -10.61
C HIS A 66 16.66 -10.03 -10.04
N TYR A 67 15.66 -10.91 -10.18
CA TYR A 67 15.66 -12.26 -9.63
C TYR A 67 15.56 -13.30 -10.75
N GLU A 68 16.53 -14.21 -10.82
CA GLU A 68 16.60 -15.25 -11.85
C GLU A 68 15.70 -16.46 -11.52
N ASN A 69 15.50 -16.73 -10.23
CA ASN A 69 14.77 -17.90 -9.78
C ASN A 69 13.25 -17.66 -9.83
N LYS A 70 12.50 -18.68 -10.25
CA LYS A 70 11.05 -18.69 -10.13
C LYS A 70 10.64 -18.68 -8.65
N ILE A 71 10.04 -17.57 -8.20
CA ILE A 71 9.49 -17.44 -6.86
C ILE A 71 7.99 -17.71 -6.93
N ASN A 72 7.44 -18.39 -5.93
CA ASN A 72 6.00 -18.64 -5.85
C ASN A 72 5.26 -17.32 -5.58
N ILE A 73 4.45 -16.87 -6.56
CA ILE A 73 3.64 -15.65 -6.49
C ILE A 73 2.18 -16.04 -6.29
N GLU A 74 1.56 -15.46 -5.29
CA GLU A 74 0.13 -15.59 -5.03
C GLU A 74 -0.55 -14.23 -5.16
N ARG A 75 -1.58 -14.16 -6.00
CA ARG A 75 -2.41 -12.96 -6.20
C ARG A 75 -3.65 -13.05 -5.33
N THR A 76 -3.96 -11.97 -4.61
CA THR A 76 -5.12 -11.94 -3.72
C THR A 76 -5.77 -10.56 -3.67
N GLN A 77 -7.09 -10.51 -3.71
CA GLN A 77 -7.86 -9.26 -3.54
C GLN A 77 -7.77 -8.68 -2.12
N LEU A 78 -7.35 -9.49 -1.13
CA LEU A 78 -7.13 -9.02 0.24
C LEU A 78 -6.12 -7.85 0.30
N LEU A 79 -5.25 -7.73 -0.70
CA LEU A 79 -4.21 -6.70 -0.81
C LEU A 79 -4.62 -5.51 -1.69
N ASN A 80 -5.81 -5.51 -2.28
CA ASN A 80 -6.27 -4.38 -3.10
C ASN A 80 -6.53 -3.15 -2.24
N GLU A 81 -6.40 -1.97 -2.85
CA GLU A 81 -6.82 -0.72 -2.21
C GLU A 81 -8.33 -0.72 -1.99
N TYR A 82 -8.78 -0.02 -0.96
CA TYR A 82 -10.21 0.28 -0.80
C TYR A 82 -10.71 1.18 -1.94
N ASP A 83 -12.01 1.18 -2.17
CA ASP A 83 -12.60 2.02 -3.21
C ASP A 83 -12.67 3.49 -2.76
N VAL A 84 -11.56 4.20 -2.99
CA VAL A 84 -11.39 5.63 -2.66
C VAL A 84 -12.52 6.48 -3.22
N LYS A 85 -12.94 6.19 -4.48
CA LYS A 85 -14.02 6.94 -5.13
C LYS A 85 -15.35 6.72 -4.42
N SER A 86 -15.67 5.49 -4.06
CA SER A 86 -16.89 5.15 -3.35
C SER A 86 -16.96 5.84 -1.98
N VAL A 87 -15.84 5.81 -1.23
CA VAL A 87 -15.75 6.48 0.09
C VAL A 87 -15.92 8.00 -0.05
N LEU A 88 -15.23 8.61 -1.03
CA LEU A 88 -15.36 10.06 -1.28
C LEU A 88 -16.77 10.44 -1.67
N THR A 89 -17.38 9.72 -2.62
CA THR A 89 -18.76 9.97 -3.08
C THR A 89 -19.76 9.81 -1.94
N GLY A 90 -19.60 8.78 -1.12
CA GLY A 90 -20.44 8.57 0.07
C GLY A 90 -20.32 9.71 1.08
N PHE A 91 -19.10 10.21 1.30
CA PHE A 91 -18.85 11.33 2.22
C PHE A 91 -19.51 12.64 1.77
N VAL A 92 -19.44 12.94 0.47
CA VAL A 92 -20.07 14.16 -0.07
C VAL A 92 -21.56 13.97 -0.36
N ASN A 93 -22.17 12.88 0.09
CA ASN A 93 -23.60 12.57 -0.10
C ASN A 93 -24.02 12.51 -1.58
N GLY A 94 -23.12 12.06 -2.45
CA GLY A 94 -23.35 11.96 -3.90
C GLY A 94 -23.43 13.31 -4.63
N ARG A 95 -23.18 14.44 -3.96
CA ARG A 95 -23.11 15.74 -4.64
C ARG A 95 -21.89 15.80 -5.56
N ASP A 96 -22.02 16.62 -6.60
CA ASP A 96 -20.86 16.92 -7.44
C ASP A 96 -19.83 17.75 -6.69
N LEU A 97 -18.56 17.44 -6.92
CA LEU A 97 -17.45 18.22 -6.40
C LEU A 97 -17.32 19.52 -7.19
N SER A 98 -17.05 20.62 -6.48
CA SER A 98 -16.73 21.89 -7.11
C SER A 98 -15.41 21.81 -7.92
N TYR A 99 -15.22 22.78 -8.83
CA TYR A 99 -13.97 22.87 -9.61
C TYR A 99 -12.73 22.93 -8.70
N ASP A 100 -12.80 23.68 -7.60
CA ASP A 100 -11.69 23.79 -6.65
C ASP A 100 -11.42 22.47 -5.91
N GLU A 101 -12.46 21.76 -5.49
CA GLU A 101 -12.34 20.43 -4.84
C GLU A 101 -11.72 19.38 -5.78
N LEU A 102 -11.91 19.52 -7.10
CA LEU A 102 -11.35 18.59 -8.08
C LEU A 102 -9.91 18.94 -8.50
N HIS A 103 -9.57 20.23 -8.61
CA HIS A 103 -8.36 20.69 -9.26
C HIS A 103 -7.34 21.35 -8.32
N ASN A 104 -7.78 21.88 -7.19
CA ASN A 104 -6.88 22.38 -6.16
C ASN A 104 -6.36 21.20 -5.31
N LYS A 105 -5.08 20.88 -5.46
CA LYS A 105 -4.47 19.73 -4.76
C LYS A 105 -4.67 19.77 -3.24
N LYS A 106 -4.57 20.94 -2.61
CA LYS A 106 -4.71 21.09 -1.15
C LYS A 106 -6.15 20.82 -0.71
N THR A 107 -7.12 21.40 -1.41
CA THR A 107 -8.55 21.22 -1.12
C THR A 107 -8.97 19.77 -1.36
N HIS A 108 -8.53 19.17 -2.47
CA HIS A 108 -8.80 17.78 -2.79
C HIS A 108 -8.22 16.82 -1.73
N PHE A 109 -6.97 17.04 -1.32
CA PHE A 109 -6.32 16.24 -0.29
C PHE A 109 -7.05 16.36 1.06
N SER A 110 -7.46 17.57 1.45
CA SER A 110 -8.22 17.79 2.69
C SER A 110 -9.57 17.07 2.65
N LEU A 111 -10.27 17.14 1.52
CA LEU A 111 -11.55 16.45 1.31
C LEU A 111 -11.37 14.92 1.40
N LEU A 112 -10.36 14.38 0.75
CA LEU A 112 -10.04 12.95 0.81
C LEU A 112 -9.70 12.50 2.23
N ARG A 113 -8.89 13.26 2.97
CA ARG A 113 -8.54 12.97 4.35
C ARG A 113 -9.80 12.96 5.25
N ASN A 114 -10.67 13.95 5.11
CA ASN A 114 -11.90 14.04 5.88
C ASN A 114 -12.87 12.88 5.56
N SER A 115 -12.95 12.47 4.29
CA SER A 115 -13.78 11.34 3.88
C SER A 115 -13.30 10.02 4.51
N VAL A 116 -11.99 9.81 4.55
CA VAL A 116 -11.38 8.64 5.18
C VAL A 116 -11.60 8.64 6.69
N MET A 117 -11.49 9.79 7.34
CA MET A 117 -11.78 9.90 8.78
C MET A 117 -13.24 9.60 9.10
N ALA A 118 -14.18 10.18 8.34
CA ALA A 118 -15.60 9.89 8.51
C ALA A 118 -15.93 8.40 8.26
N TRP A 119 -15.27 7.79 7.28
CA TRP A 119 -15.42 6.36 7.00
C TRP A 119 -14.89 5.49 8.15
N SER A 120 -13.73 5.83 8.71
CA SER A 120 -13.14 5.09 9.84
C SER A 120 -13.95 5.20 11.15
N GLU A 121 -14.81 6.20 11.24
CA GLU A 121 -15.70 6.43 12.38
C GLU A 121 -17.16 5.97 12.11
N ASN A 122 -17.40 5.28 10.96
CA ASN A 122 -18.74 4.87 10.51
C ASN A 122 -19.74 6.03 10.40
N LYS A 123 -19.26 7.24 10.03
CA LYS A 123 -20.07 8.47 9.90
C LYS A 123 -20.51 8.78 8.47
N ILE A 124 -20.28 7.89 7.52
CA ILE A 124 -20.79 8.02 6.15
C ILE A 124 -22.17 7.40 6.07
N ASN A 125 -23.19 8.25 5.84
CA ASN A 125 -24.60 7.83 5.79
C ASN A 125 -25.06 7.30 4.43
N TYR A 126 -24.21 7.37 3.40
CA TYR A 126 -24.47 6.86 2.07
C TYR A 126 -23.79 5.51 1.84
N SER A 127 -24.34 4.74 0.93
CA SER A 127 -23.79 3.45 0.54
C SER A 127 -22.35 3.59 0.03
N VAL A 128 -21.45 2.79 0.56
CA VAL A 128 -20.07 2.61 0.10
C VAL A 128 -19.90 1.16 -0.36
N ASN A 129 -19.04 0.94 -1.35
CA ASN A 129 -18.80 -0.41 -1.89
C ASN A 129 -18.13 -1.35 -0.89
N GLU A 130 -17.33 -0.80 0.02
CA GLU A 130 -16.69 -1.52 1.12
C GLU A 130 -16.82 -0.70 2.40
N THR A 131 -17.40 -1.26 3.45
CA THR A 131 -17.45 -0.59 4.76
C THR A 131 -16.09 -0.63 5.44
N TRP A 132 -15.89 0.24 6.43
CA TRP A 132 -14.68 0.24 7.24
C TRP A 132 -14.41 -1.15 7.88
N ASP A 133 -15.43 -1.76 8.46
CA ASP A 133 -15.29 -3.07 9.12
C ASP A 133 -14.95 -4.18 8.13
N GLN A 134 -15.47 -4.12 6.90
CA GLN A 134 -15.11 -5.07 5.85
C GLN A 134 -13.65 -4.91 5.42
N PHE A 135 -13.19 -3.67 5.26
CA PHE A 135 -11.81 -3.35 4.94
C PHE A 135 -10.84 -3.80 6.04
N GLU A 136 -11.16 -3.49 7.29
CA GLU A 136 -10.41 -3.93 8.46
C GLU A 136 -10.34 -5.46 8.51
N LYS A 137 -11.47 -6.13 8.34
CA LYS A 137 -11.55 -7.60 8.40
C LYS A 137 -10.71 -8.29 7.34
N ARG A 138 -10.69 -7.77 6.08
CA ARG A 138 -9.85 -8.40 5.05
C ARG A 138 -8.37 -8.18 5.29
N ALA A 139 -7.96 -7.01 5.81
CA ALA A 139 -6.58 -6.76 6.20
C ALA A 139 -6.13 -7.65 7.37
N GLU A 140 -6.99 -7.83 8.37
CA GLU A 140 -6.78 -8.78 9.48
C GLU A 140 -6.65 -10.21 8.96
N THR A 141 -7.54 -10.63 8.05
CA THR A 141 -7.51 -11.96 7.44
C THR A 141 -6.17 -12.21 6.76
N PHE A 142 -5.64 -11.22 6.02
CA PHE A 142 -4.34 -11.34 5.38
C PHE A 142 -3.20 -11.44 6.40
N LEU A 143 -3.17 -10.60 7.43
CA LEU A 143 -2.16 -10.67 8.49
C LEU A 143 -2.15 -12.02 9.22
N ASN A 144 -3.31 -12.63 9.40
CA ASN A 144 -3.42 -13.92 10.08
C ASN A 144 -2.75 -15.06 9.30
N LEU A 145 -2.54 -14.94 7.97
CA LEU A 145 -1.78 -15.91 7.17
C LEU A 145 -0.34 -16.08 7.67
N PHE A 146 0.19 -15.11 8.37
CA PHE A 146 1.58 -15.13 8.81
C PHE A 146 1.80 -15.68 10.22
N LYS A 147 0.75 -15.92 10.99
CA LYS A 147 0.87 -16.41 12.37
C LYS A 147 1.62 -17.75 12.48
N GLU A 148 1.47 -18.60 11.47
CA GLU A 148 2.07 -19.94 11.45
C GLU A 148 3.10 -20.13 10.33
N THR A 149 3.52 -19.02 9.70
CA THR A 149 4.45 -19.12 8.57
C THR A 149 5.85 -19.56 9.01
N LYS A 150 6.46 -20.46 8.22
CA LYS A 150 7.85 -20.91 8.39
C LYS A 150 8.79 -20.33 7.33
N LYS A 151 8.34 -19.34 6.56
CA LYS A 151 9.15 -18.68 5.51
C LYS A 151 10.08 -17.66 6.15
N ASN A 152 11.28 -17.50 5.58
CA ASN A 152 12.26 -16.54 6.09
C ASN A 152 11.94 -15.11 5.65
N ASN A 153 11.76 -14.90 4.32
CA ASN A 153 11.43 -13.59 3.79
C ASN A 153 10.21 -13.69 2.86
N ILE A 154 9.24 -12.83 3.11
CA ILE A 154 8.01 -12.71 2.33
C ILE A 154 7.92 -11.29 1.78
N LEU A 155 7.71 -11.18 0.47
CA LEU A 155 7.43 -9.92 -0.20
C LEU A 155 5.91 -9.78 -0.37
N VAL A 156 5.37 -8.63 0.01
CA VAL A 156 3.95 -8.30 -0.12
C VAL A 156 3.81 -6.99 -0.86
N ILE A 157 3.14 -7.00 -2.00
CA ILE A 157 2.91 -5.80 -2.81
C ILE A 157 1.45 -5.42 -2.74
N SER A 158 1.19 -4.22 -2.25
CA SER A 158 -0.14 -3.71 -1.95
C SER A 158 -0.24 -2.21 -2.22
N SER A 159 -1.23 -1.57 -1.64
CA SER A 159 -1.53 -0.14 -1.73
C SER A 159 -1.43 0.55 -0.37
N GLY A 160 -1.34 1.87 -0.39
CA GLY A 160 -1.10 2.68 0.81
C GLY A 160 -2.13 2.47 1.90
N GLY A 161 -3.42 2.45 1.57
CA GLY A 161 -4.48 2.22 2.54
C GLY A 161 -4.42 0.84 3.16
N THR A 162 -4.27 -0.21 2.36
CA THR A 162 -4.21 -1.58 2.86
C THR A 162 -2.99 -1.82 3.75
N ILE A 163 -1.82 -1.26 3.38
CA ILE A 163 -0.62 -1.31 4.23
C ILE A 163 -0.88 -0.58 5.55
N SER A 164 -1.47 0.60 5.49
CA SER A 164 -1.80 1.41 6.68
C SER A 164 -2.75 0.68 7.63
N MET A 165 -3.76 -0.02 7.08
CA MET A 165 -4.68 -0.83 7.86
C MET A 165 -3.95 -1.99 8.55
N MET A 166 -3.09 -2.69 7.83
CA MET A 166 -2.28 -3.77 8.41
C MET A 166 -1.37 -3.26 9.54
N LEU A 167 -0.73 -2.11 9.35
CA LEU A 167 0.14 -1.52 10.38
C LEU A 167 -0.65 -1.03 11.59
N ARG A 168 -1.81 -0.41 11.37
CA ARG A 168 -2.72 -0.01 12.45
C ARG A 168 -3.13 -1.21 13.31
N LEU A 169 -3.54 -2.30 12.68
CA LEU A 169 -3.92 -3.55 13.36
C LEU A 169 -2.74 -4.16 14.12
N LEU A 170 -1.57 -4.24 13.47
CA LEU A 170 -0.34 -4.75 14.09
C LEU A 170 0.05 -3.99 15.35
N LEU A 171 -0.10 -2.68 15.34
CA LEU A 171 0.27 -1.78 16.44
C LEU A 171 -0.87 -1.54 17.43
N ASN A 172 -2.04 -2.17 17.20
CA ASN A 172 -3.25 -2.02 18.02
C ASN A 172 -3.65 -0.55 18.23
N LEU A 173 -3.59 0.24 17.13
CA LEU A 173 -3.95 1.65 17.16
C LEU A 173 -5.44 1.87 16.88
N PRO A 174 -6.04 2.93 17.43
CA PRO A 174 -7.44 3.29 17.15
C PRO A 174 -7.65 3.67 15.67
N SER A 175 -8.90 3.63 15.21
CA SER A 175 -9.25 3.83 13.80
C SER A 175 -8.86 5.20 13.24
N ASP A 176 -8.93 6.25 14.05
CA ASP A 176 -8.57 7.62 13.70
C ASP A 176 -7.07 7.78 13.33
N GLN A 177 -6.20 6.86 13.78
CA GLN A 177 -4.79 6.87 13.44
C GLN A 177 -4.49 6.33 12.03
N PHE A 178 -5.44 5.67 11.39
CA PHE A 178 -5.28 5.15 10.03
C PHE A 178 -4.84 6.22 9.03
N ALA A 179 -5.50 7.38 9.05
CA ALA A 179 -5.20 8.47 8.13
C ALA A 179 -3.77 9.00 8.30
N ASN A 180 -3.23 8.96 9.52
CA ASN A 180 -1.86 9.40 9.79
C ASN A 180 -0.80 8.51 9.12
N PHE A 181 -1.05 7.21 8.98
CA PHE A 181 -0.19 6.31 8.22
C PHE A 181 -0.45 6.43 6.71
N HIS A 182 -1.73 6.38 6.32
CA HIS A 182 -2.15 6.28 4.92
C HIS A 182 -1.59 7.38 4.04
N PHE A 183 -1.64 8.63 4.51
CA PHE A 183 -1.20 9.78 3.73
C PHE A 183 0.30 10.08 3.81
N GLN A 184 1.08 9.28 4.54
CA GLN A 184 2.54 9.43 4.63
C GLN A 184 3.30 8.38 3.80
N ILE A 185 2.68 7.27 3.44
CA ILE A 185 3.37 6.18 2.75
C ILE A 185 3.73 6.61 1.33
N TYR A 186 5.02 6.62 1.01
CA TYR A 186 5.53 6.94 -0.33
C TYR A 186 5.27 5.83 -1.35
N ASN A 187 5.15 6.17 -2.61
CA ASN A 187 5.14 5.20 -3.70
C ASN A 187 6.44 4.39 -3.69
N SER A 188 6.34 3.08 -3.92
CA SER A 188 7.48 2.15 -3.89
C SER A 188 8.21 2.06 -2.55
N SER A 189 7.74 2.72 -1.47
CA SER A 189 8.32 2.52 -0.15
C SER A 189 8.05 1.10 0.35
N TYR A 190 8.88 0.65 1.29
CA TYR A 190 8.61 -0.59 2.01
C TYR A 190 8.63 -0.42 3.51
N SER A 191 7.77 -1.17 4.18
CA SER A 191 7.78 -1.35 5.63
C SER A 191 8.13 -2.80 5.95
N LYS A 192 8.79 -3.04 7.07
CA LYS A 192 9.24 -4.38 7.47
C LYS A 192 8.62 -4.80 8.77
N ILE A 193 7.98 -5.96 8.77
CA ILE A 193 7.48 -6.65 9.95
C ILE A 193 8.41 -7.84 10.22
N LYS A 194 8.78 -8.02 11.48
CA LYS A 194 9.47 -9.22 11.97
C LYS A 194 8.51 -10.08 12.76
N ILE A 195 8.61 -11.38 12.56
CA ILE A 195 7.83 -12.38 13.29
C ILE A 195 8.78 -13.34 13.99
N ASN A 196 8.56 -13.57 15.26
CA ASN A 196 9.25 -14.55 16.07
C ASN A 196 8.27 -15.23 17.04
N GLU A 197 8.75 -15.99 18.00
CA GLU A 197 7.96 -16.68 19.03
C GLU A 197 7.14 -15.73 19.91
N ASN A 198 7.53 -14.47 20.03
CA ASN A 198 6.82 -13.45 20.83
C ASN A 198 5.75 -12.71 20.01
N GLY A 199 5.60 -13.00 18.71
CA GLY A 199 4.61 -12.40 17.83
C GLY A 199 5.19 -11.55 16.70
N MET A 200 4.42 -10.57 16.25
CA MET A 200 4.75 -9.67 15.13
C MET A 200 5.15 -8.29 15.65
N ALA A 201 6.21 -7.70 15.09
CA ALA A 201 6.67 -6.36 15.42
C ALA A 201 7.02 -5.56 14.18
N LEU A 202 6.63 -4.28 14.13
CA LEU A 202 7.08 -3.35 13.11
C LEU A 202 8.57 -3.04 13.34
N SER A 203 9.40 -3.33 12.34
CA SER A 203 10.86 -3.15 12.40
C SER A 203 11.34 -1.95 11.59
N LEU A 204 10.60 -1.56 10.56
CA LEU A 204 10.89 -0.44 9.68
C LEU A 204 9.58 0.08 9.08
N PHE A 205 9.44 1.40 9.01
CA PHE A 205 8.29 2.05 8.42
C PHE A 205 8.70 2.93 7.25
N ASN A 206 7.99 2.80 6.10
CA ASN A 206 8.00 3.74 4.99
C ASN A 206 9.41 4.06 4.44
N CYS A 207 10.28 3.06 4.31
CA CYS A 207 11.65 3.23 3.84
C CYS A 207 11.69 3.48 2.32
N ILE A 208 12.44 4.50 1.93
CA ILE A 208 12.65 4.93 0.54
C ILE A 208 14.13 5.04 0.16
N SER A 209 15.02 4.39 0.90
CA SER A 209 16.48 4.50 0.70
C SER A 209 16.93 4.22 -0.74
N HIS A 210 16.19 3.37 -1.48
CA HIS A 210 16.44 3.12 -2.90
C HIS A 210 16.15 4.34 -3.79
N LEU A 211 15.26 5.25 -3.36
CA LEU A 211 14.95 6.48 -4.08
C LEU A 211 15.86 7.64 -3.65
N GLU A 212 16.24 7.69 -2.38
CA GLU A 212 17.13 8.72 -1.83
C GLU A 212 18.55 8.64 -2.40
N MET A 213 18.93 7.47 -2.94
CA MET A 213 20.22 7.29 -3.63
C MET A 213 20.24 7.89 -5.04
N GLU A 214 19.08 8.28 -5.59
CA GLU A 214 18.98 8.89 -6.90
C GLU A 214 19.35 10.37 -6.86
N ARG A 215 19.96 10.86 -7.93
CA ARG A 215 20.33 12.29 -8.04
C ARG A 215 19.11 13.22 -8.18
N ASN A 216 18.05 12.72 -8.81
CA ASN A 216 16.81 13.46 -8.99
C ASN A 216 15.78 12.99 -7.95
N LEU A 217 15.48 13.85 -6.98
CA LEU A 217 14.51 13.57 -5.91
C LEU A 217 13.04 13.74 -6.36
N ASP A 218 12.75 14.21 -7.57
CA ASP A 218 11.39 14.24 -8.14
C ASP A 218 10.79 12.83 -8.30
N ILE A 219 11.65 11.81 -8.20
CA ILE A 219 11.23 10.40 -8.16
C ILE A 219 10.50 10.03 -6.86
N ILE A 220 10.62 10.84 -5.79
CA ILE A 220 9.94 10.58 -4.51
C ILE A 220 8.53 11.16 -4.58
N THR A 221 7.52 10.30 -4.61
CA THR A 221 6.12 10.70 -4.77
C THR A 221 5.21 10.03 -3.74
N TYR A 222 4.06 10.66 -3.45
CA TYR A 222 3.01 10.13 -2.56
C TYR A 222 1.76 9.70 -3.33
N VAL A 223 1.51 10.33 -4.48
CA VAL A 223 0.30 10.15 -5.31
C VAL A 223 0.72 9.86 -6.74
#